data_999aae1109fb8dd1e69ef04969b0a5a0
#
_entry.id   999aae1109fb8dd1e69ef04969b0a5a0
#
_cell.length_a   1.000
_cell.length_b   1.000
_cell.length_c   1.000
_cell.angle_alpha   90.00
_cell.angle_beta   90.00
_cell.angle_gamma   90.00
#
_symmetry.space_group_name_H-M   'P 1'
#
loop_
_entity.id
_entity.type
_entity.pdbx_description
1 polymer ?
#
loop_
_entity_poly.entity_id
_entity_poly.type
_entity_poly.pdbx_seq_one_letter_code
_entity_poly.pdbx_strand_id
1 'polypeptide(L)'
;MRENDMLEKEEIYSKVLRAGRRTYFFDVRATKADDYYITITESKKFTEEDGSFHFKKHKIYLYKEDFAAFEEILSDMTSYILNHKGEEVISERHQKDFKREFSNET
;
A
#
# COMPACT_ATOMS: atom_id res chain seq x y z
N MET A 1 4.35 14.94 -22.80
CA MET A 1 4.62 14.60 -21.51
C MET A 1 4.62 15.77 -20.63
N ARG A 2 4.21 15.59 -19.52
CA ARG A 2 4.01 16.66 -18.67
C ARG A 2 5.02 16.63 -17.61
N GLU A 3 5.32 17.77 -17.09
CA GLU A 3 6.21 17.86 -16.02
C GLU A 3 5.77 17.11 -14.85
N ASN A 4 4.48 17.00 -14.66
CA ASN A 4 3.96 16.28 -13.54
C ASN A 4 4.37 14.83 -13.59
N ASP A 5 4.37 14.27 -14.78
CA ASP A 5 4.78 12.90 -14.92
C ASP A 5 6.20 12.72 -14.51
N MET A 6 7.02 13.67 -14.86
CA MET A 6 8.40 13.56 -14.51
C MET A 6 8.61 13.62 -13.03
N LEU A 7 7.89 14.52 -12.37
CA LEU A 7 8.05 14.63 -10.95
C LEU A 7 7.56 13.40 -10.24
N GLU A 8 6.50 12.84 -10.73
CA GLU A 8 5.94 11.68 -10.08
C GLU A 8 6.76 10.46 -10.26
N LYS A 9 7.65 10.47 -11.23
CA LYS A 9 8.47 9.30 -11.43
C LYS A 9 9.62 9.21 -10.48
N GLU A 10 9.90 10.32 -9.80
CA GLU A 10 11.02 10.31 -8.90
C GLU A 10 10.60 9.75 -7.60
N GLU A 11 11.10 8.58 -7.29
CA GLU A 11 10.82 7.95 -6.03
C GLU A 11 12.02 8.13 -5.15
N ILE A 12 11.85 8.89 -4.11
CA ILE A 12 12.95 9.21 -3.23
C ILE A 12 13.24 8.06 -2.29
N TYR A 13 12.19 7.36 -1.88
CA TYR A 13 12.34 6.27 -0.92
C TYR A 13 11.10 5.39 -1.10
N SER A 14 11.29 4.10 -1.21
CA SER A 14 10.17 3.21 -1.51
C SER A 14 10.27 1.91 -0.76
N LYS A 15 9.12 1.39 -0.39
CA LYS A 15 9.04 0.07 0.23
C LYS A 15 7.83 -0.64 -0.34
N VAL A 16 7.88 -1.95 -0.31
CA VAL A 16 6.83 -2.77 -0.89
C VAL A 16 6.40 -3.82 0.12
N LEU A 17 5.12 -4.02 0.21
CA LEU A 17 4.56 -5.08 1.04
C LEU A 17 3.73 -5.97 0.12
N ARG A 18 4.11 -7.25 0.03
CA ARG A 18 3.37 -8.20 -0.78
C ARG A 18 2.53 -9.07 0.12
N ALA A 19 1.26 -9.16 -0.19
CA ALA A 19 0.32 -9.88 0.65
C ALA A 19 -0.67 -10.62 -0.23
N GLY A 20 -0.30 -11.81 -0.68
CA GLY A 20 -1.15 -12.61 -1.52
C GLY A 20 -1.36 -11.96 -2.85
N ARG A 21 -2.60 -11.73 -3.20
CA ARG A 21 -2.91 -11.12 -4.47
C ARG A 21 -2.78 -9.62 -4.45
N ARG A 22 -2.50 -9.04 -3.29
CA ARG A 22 -2.35 -7.60 -3.17
C ARG A 22 -0.91 -7.25 -2.95
N THR A 23 -0.52 -6.12 -3.49
CA THR A 23 0.79 -5.57 -3.27
C THR A 23 0.60 -4.11 -2.93
N TYR A 24 1.27 -3.66 -1.90
CA TYR A 24 1.17 -2.27 -1.48
C TYR A 24 2.51 -1.61 -1.72
N PHE A 25 2.49 -0.54 -2.47
CA PHE A 25 3.69 0.22 -2.76
C PHE A 25 3.64 1.51 -1.97
N PHE A 26 4.68 1.75 -1.19
CA PHE A 26 4.78 2.95 -0.38
C PHE A 26 5.92 3.78 -0.95
N ASP A 27 5.61 4.94 -1.46
CA ASP A 27 6.60 5.76 -2.13
C ASP A 27 6.65 7.15 -1.55
N VAL A 28 7.85 7.65 -1.31
CA VAL A 28 8.03 9.05 -0.96
C VAL A 28 8.36 9.79 -2.23
N ARG A 29 7.64 10.86 -2.48
CA ARG A 29 7.82 11.65 -3.69
C ARG A 29 7.93 13.13 -3.32
N ALA A 30 8.30 13.94 -4.28
CA ALA A 30 8.50 15.36 -4.05
C ALA A 30 7.65 16.17 -5.00
N THR A 31 7.15 17.31 -4.52
CA THR A 31 6.44 18.25 -5.37
C THR A 31 7.47 19.14 -6.05
N LYS A 32 6.99 20.03 -6.92
CA LYS A 32 7.87 20.99 -7.54
C LYS A 32 8.54 21.90 -6.53
N ALA A 33 7.86 22.14 -5.42
CA ALA A 33 8.43 22.97 -4.37
C ALA A 33 9.33 22.19 -3.45
N ASP A 34 9.57 20.92 -3.79
CA ASP A 34 10.47 20.07 -3.01
C ASP A 34 9.87 19.70 -1.67
N ASP A 35 8.57 19.68 -1.55
CA ASP A 35 7.91 19.15 -0.37
C ASP A 35 7.69 17.67 -0.58
N TYR A 36 7.95 16.87 0.42
CA TYR A 36 7.81 15.43 0.31
C TYR A 36 6.41 15.00 0.71
N TYR A 37 5.91 13.97 0.07
CA TYR A 37 4.63 13.40 0.43
C TYR A 37 4.70 11.91 0.14
N ILE A 38 3.70 11.17 0.59
CA ILE A 38 3.66 9.72 0.42
C ILE A 38 2.55 9.35 -0.52
N THR A 39 2.81 8.37 -1.38
CA THR A 39 1.72 7.72 -2.09
C THR A 39 1.70 6.27 -1.67
N ILE A 40 0.51 5.74 -1.47
CA ILE A 40 0.34 4.33 -1.16
C ILE A 40 -0.54 3.76 -2.25
N THR A 41 -0.03 2.78 -2.96
CA THR A 41 -0.74 2.18 -4.07
C THR A 41 -1.04 0.73 -3.75
N GLU A 42 -2.30 0.38 -3.80
CA GLU A 42 -2.70 -1.01 -3.65
C GLU A 42 -2.90 -1.56 -5.05
N SER A 43 -2.26 -2.67 -5.36
CA SER A 43 -2.41 -3.33 -6.64
C SER A 43 -2.95 -4.72 -6.36
N LYS A 44 -4.09 -5.06 -6.93
CA LYS A 44 -4.69 -6.37 -6.69
C LYS A 44 -4.82 -7.11 -8.01
N LYS A 45 -4.41 -8.37 -7.99
CA LYS A 45 -4.46 -9.21 -9.18
C LYS A 45 -5.79 -9.94 -9.24
N PHE A 46 -6.43 -9.89 -10.39
CA PHE A 46 -7.66 -10.62 -10.64
C PHE A 46 -7.42 -11.61 -11.75
N THR A 47 -7.83 -12.85 -11.53
CA THR A 47 -7.63 -13.91 -12.50
C THR A 47 -8.98 -14.28 -13.09
N GLU A 48 -9.01 -14.40 -14.42
CA GLU A 48 -10.24 -14.77 -15.11
C GLU A 48 -10.30 -16.28 -15.28
N GLU A 49 -11.45 -16.76 -15.69
CA GLU A 49 -11.64 -18.18 -15.84
C GLU A 49 -10.76 -18.77 -16.92
N ASP A 50 -10.44 -17.98 -17.94
CA ASP A 50 -9.63 -18.50 -19.04
C ASP A 50 -8.15 -18.46 -18.72
N GLY A 51 -7.78 -18.09 -17.50
CA GLY A 51 -6.38 -18.07 -17.13
C GLY A 51 -5.69 -16.74 -17.28
N SER A 52 -6.33 -15.80 -17.96
CA SER A 52 -5.75 -14.49 -18.09
C SER A 52 -5.92 -13.74 -16.78
N PHE A 53 -5.23 -12.62 -16.63
CA PHE A 53 -5.35 -11.85 -15.40
C PHE A 53 -5.13 -10.38 -15.69
N HIS A 54 -5.55 -9.57 -14.73
CA HIS A 54 -5.34 -8.14 -14.82
C HIS A 54 -5.17 -7.61 -13.42
N PHE A 55 -4.69 -6.38 -13.31
CA PHE A 55 -4.46 -5.74 -12.03
C PHE A 55 -5.36 -4.52 -11.92
N LYS A 56 -5.87 -4.29 -10.71
CA LYS A 56 -6.56 -3.05 -10.41
C LYS A 56 -5.74 -2.33 -9.37
N LYS A 57 -5.56 -1.05 -9.57
CA LYS A 57 -4.72 -0.26 -8.69
C LYS A 57 -5.49 0.90 -8.13
N HIS A 58 -5.26 1.18 -6.86
CA HIS A 58 -5.83 2.33 -6.19
C HIS A 58 -4.70 3.03 -5.47
N LYS A 59 -4.68 4.34 -5.58
CA LYS A 59 -3.59 5.11 -5.01
C LYS A 59 -4.16 6.19 -4.12
N ILE A 60 -3.55 6.37 -2.97
CA ILE A 60 -3.91 7.50 -2.12
C ILE A 60 -2.68 8.35 -1.93
N TYR A 61 -2.92 9.62 -1.69
CA TYR A 61 -1.87 10.59 -1.46
C TYR A 61 -1.98 11.05 -0.03
N LEU A 62 -0.86 11.04 0.67
CA LEU A 62 -0.86 11.41 2.07
C LEU A 62 0.17 12.50 2.28
N TYR A 63 -0.28 13.63 2.79
CA TYR A 63 0.58 14.78 2.94
C TYR A 63 0.97 14.99 4.40
N LYS A 64 2.02 15.76 4.59
CA LYS A 64 2.64 15.91 5.89
C LYS A 64 1.65 16.31 6.98
N GLU A 65 0.70 17.16 6.65
CA GLU A 65 -0.25 17.63 7.62
C GLU A 65 -1.10 16.52 8.21
N ASP A 66 -1.24 15.42 7.49
CA ASP A 66 -2.13 14.35 7.92
C ASP A 66 -1.40 13.13 8.45
N PHE A 67 -0.09 13.15 8.44
CA PHE A 67 0.68 11.97 8.83
C PHE A 67 0.33 11.49 10.23
N ALA A 68 0.41 12.37 11.20
CA ALA A 68 0.22 11.96 12.58
C ALA A 68 -1.17 11.40 12.82
N ALA A 69 -2.18 12.07 12.29
CA ALA A 69 -3.54 11.63 12.51
C ALA A 69 -3.81 10.30 11.80
N PHE A 70 -3.27 10.16 10.59
CA PHE A 70 -3.46 8.94 9.85
C PHE A 70 -2.84 7.76 10.59
N GLU A 71 -1.62 7.94 11.06
CA GLU A 71 -0.94 6.87 11.77
C GLU A 71 -1.63 6.51 13.07
N GLU A 72 -2.10 7.52 13.76
CA GLU A 72 -2.76 7.29 15.02
C GLU A 72 -4.03 6.49 14.84
N ILE A 73 -4.84 6.85 13.87
CA ILE A 73 -6.08 6.14 13.61
C ILE A 73 -5.80 4.72 13.15
N LEU A 74 -4.85 4.56 12.25
CA LEU A 74 -4.53 3.24 11.77
C LEU A 74 -4.03 2.35 12.90
N SER A 75 -3.18 2.88 13.75
CA SER A 75 -2.67 2.13 14.87
C SER A 75 -3.78 1.74 15.83
N ASP A 76 -4.72 2.65 16.06
CA ASP A 76 -5.85 2.39 16.93
C ASP A 76 -6.71 1.26 16.38
N MET A 77 -6.96 1.29 15.08
CA MET A 77 -7.80 0.28 14.46
C MET A 77 -7.15 -1.09 14.48
N THR A 78 -5.88 -1.14 14.17
CA THR A 78 -5.20 -2.43 14.17
C THR A 78 -5.11 -2.98 15.59
N SER A 79 -4.86 -2.12 16.56
CA SER A 79 -4.80 -2.56 17.96
C SER A 79 -6.15 -3.08 18.42
N TYR A 80 -7.20 -2.41 18.01
CA TYR A 80 -8.54 -2.84 18.39
C TYR A 80 -8.80 -4.26 17.91
N ILE A 81 -8.45 -4.52 16.66
CA ILE A 81 -8.68 -5.85 16.10
C ILE A 81 -7.84 -6.89 16.81
N LEU A 82 -6.58 -6.61 17.02
CA LEU A 82 -5.71 -7.58 17.67
C LEU A 82 -6.11 -7.86 19.11
N ASN A 83 -6.61 -6.87 19.80
CA ASN A 83 -7.03 -7.06 21.17
C ASN A 83 -8.33 -7.81 21.28
N HIS A 84 -9.18 -7.73 20.29
CA HIS A 84 -10.51 -8.36 20.36
C HIS A 84 -10.58 -9.67 19.62
N LYS A 85 -9.78 -9.83 18.58
CA LYS A 85 -9.82 -11.05 17.79
C LYS A 85 -8.51 -11.83 17.85
N GLY A 86 -7.55 -11.30 18.55
CA GLY A 86 -6.28 -11.98 18.67
C GLY A 86 -5.53 -11.92 17.36
N GLU A 87 -4.54 -12.76 17.24
CA GLU A 87 -3.73 -12.73 16.05
C GLU A 87 -4.22 -13.70 15.01
N GLU A 88 -5.36 -14.32 15.24
CA GLU A 88 -5.90 -15.17 14.25
C GLU A 88 -6.18 -14.43 13.04
N VAL A 89 -5.76 -14.97 11.95
CA VAL A 89 -6.04 -14.34 10.74
C VAL A 89 -7.41 -14.72 10.36
N ILE A 90 -7.85 -14.32 9.30
CA ILE A 90 -9.14 -14.48 8.81
C ILE A 90 -9.41 -15.89 8.43
N SER A 91 -10.51 -16.14 7.76
CA SER A 91 -11.00 -17.47 7.48
C SER A 91 -10.01 -18.29 6.68
N GLU A 92 -10.17 -19.59 6.78
CA GLU A 92 -9.35 -20.49 6.02
C GLU A 92 -9.35 -20.20 4.55
N ARG A 93 -10.50 -19.85 4.03
CA ARG A 93 -10.62 -19.55 2.62
C ARG A 93 -9.75 -18.37 2.25
N HIS A 94 -9.72 -17.37 3.11
CA HIS A 94 -8.92 -16.20 2.85
C HIS A 94 -7.44 -16.51 3.01
N GLN A 95 -7.12 -17.39 3.94
CA GLN A 95 -5.73 -17.73 4.18
C GLN A 95 -5.08 -18.40 2.99
N LYS A 96 -5.84 -19.12 2.21
CA LYS A 96 -5.26 -19.76 1.06
C LYS A 96 -4.68 -18.78 0.09
N ASP A 97 -5.22 -17.58 0.03
CA ASP A 97 -4.71 -16.57 -0.87
C ASP A 97 -3.72 -15.67 -0.20
N PHE A 98 -3.51 -15.85 1.08
CA PHE A 98 -2.73 -14.89 1.85
C PHE A 98 -1.27 -15.32 1.91
N LYS A 99 -0.39 -14.48 1.41
CA LYS A 99 1.02 -14.72 1.46
C LYS A 99 1.70 -13.40 1.61
N ARG A 100 2.36 -13.18 2.72
CA ARG A 100 2.91 -11.88 3.02
C ARG A 100 4.43 -11.88 2.90
N GLU A 101 4.95 -10.91 2.22
CA GLU A 101 6.37 -10.74 2.08
C GLU A 101 6.70 -9.29 2.23
N PHE A 102 7.74 -9.00 2.98
CA PHE A 102 8.20 -7.64 3.15
C PHE A 102 9.45 -7.43 2.34
N SER A 103 9.52 -6.29 1.69
CA SER A 103 10.65 -5.99 0.87
C SER A 103 11.12 -4.60 1.20
N ASN A 104 12.34 -4.46 1.67
CA ASN A 104 12.92 -3.15 1.96
C ASN A 104 13.80 -2.79 0.83
N GLU A 105 13.28 -1.98 -0.04
CA GLU A 105 14.00 -1.66 -1.24
C GLU A 105 14.71 -0.37 -1.13
N THR A 106 15.17 0.01 -0.07
CA THR A 106 15.80 1.32 0.04
C THR A 106 17.29 1.26 -0.08
#